data_e2424af5d76ed8baae5b620c89933b97
#
_entry.id   e2424af5d76ed8baae5b620c89933b97
#
_cell.length_a   1.000
_cell.length_b   1.000
_cell.length_c   1.000
_cell.angle_alpha   90.00
_cell.angle_beta   90.00
_cell.angle_gamma   90.00
#
_symmetry.space_group_name_H-M   'P 1'
#
loop_
_entity.id
_entity.type
_entity.pdbx_description
1 polymer ?
#
loop_
_entity_poly.entity_id
_entity_poly.type
_entity_poly.pdbx_seq_one_letter_code
_entity_poly.pdbx_strand_id
1 'polypeptide(L)'
;MKRIFALLLTAVLLLSYAPAALADGEETEAAAAEYTSEEVLYGVLDHDGSTENVYAVVILESDKPCKAVYRGPFADVKNLSDTRELELKGNRVTVDRLDGRFYFQSRLKNTSLPWDIAISYTLDGEPVDAAELGGMSGRLGIDISISDGGMEDGSFYDSFMVQVSVTMNSQICRNITAEGATIANSGSDKQINFTAMPGTDSEFALTADVTDFSMAGITFAAVPFSMGSALGNISELTDGLSHLTDAVSQLSDGAAQLSSGASELTYGAWQFGEGLYQLSANSESLVSASEMFLTMFETIRDTLIAASGLPEVDVNDLESLLASLDSLCAQLDESSANIAQSAASLAAAKVGID
;
A
#
# COMPACT_ATOMS: atom_id res chain seq x y z
N MET A 1 -14.38 -12.88 -22.96
CA MET A 1 -14.17 -13.49 -21.64
C MET A 1 -14.48 -12.40 -20.62
N LYS A 2 -15.66 -12.47 -20.04
CA LYS A 2 -16.13 -11.49 -19.04
C LYS A 2 -15.32 -11.73 -17.76
N ARG A 3 -14.48 -10.77 -17.38
CA ARG A 3 -13.84 -10.76 -16.05
C ARG A 3 -14.88 -10.24 -15.08
N ILE A 4 -15.47 -11.13 -14.32
CA ILE A 4 -16.30 -10.81 -13.17
C ILE A 4 -15.32 -10.35 -12.08
N PHE A 5 -15.21 -9.05 -11.84
CA PHE A 5 -14.58 -8.52 -10.64
C PHE A 5 -15.63 -8.63 -9.52
N ALA A 6 -15.50 -9.68 -8.72
CA ALA A 6 -16.20 -9.74 -7.45
C ALA A 6 -15.59 -8.68 -6.53
N LEU A 7 -16.37 -7.67 -6.15
CA LEU A 7 -16.05 -6.72 -5.10
C LEU A 7 -16.09 -7.48 -3.77
N LEU A 8 -14.94 -7.83 -3.22
CA LEU A 8 -14.85 -8.50 -1.92
C LEU A 8 -14.86 -7.40 -0.85
N LEU A 9 -16.00 -7.14 -0.25
CA LEU A 9 -16.13 -6.30 0.91
C LEU A 9 -15.79 -7.14 2.14
N THR A 10 -14.70 -6.84 2.83
CA THR A 10 -14.29 -7.55 4.04
C THR A 10 -14.47 -6.63 5.23
N ALA A 11 -15.49 -6.89 6.06
CA ALA A 11 -15.62 -6.26 7.36
C ALA A 11 -14.84 -7.08 8.40
N VAL A 12 -13.90 -6.47 9.10
CA VAL A 12 -13.11 -7.08 10.17
C VAL A 12 -13.65 -6.59 11.51
N LEU A 13 -14.31 -7.46 12.27
CA LEU A 13 -14.79 -7.22 13.61
C LEU A 13 -13.78 -7.82 14.60
N LEU A 14 -13.00 -6.96 15.28
CA LEU A 14 -12.12 -7.37 16.37
C LEU A 14 -12.90 -7.36 17.68
N LEU A 15 -13.35 -8.53 18.15
CA LEU A 15 -13.91 -8.73 19.48
C LEU A 15 -12.88 -9.41 20.38
N SER A 16 -12.27 -8.67 21.26
CA SER A 16 -11.61 -9.27 22.43
C SER A 16 -12.64 -9.44 23.55
N TYR A 17 -13.17 -10.64 23.70
CA TYR A 17 -14.10 -10.98 24.77
C TYR A 17 -13.36 -11.67 25.91
N ALA A 18 -13.39 -11.07 27.11
CA ALA A 18 -13.17 -11.80 28.33
C ALA A 18 -14.39 -12.73 28.54
N PRO A 19 -14.22 -14.02 28.88
CA PRO A 19 -15.34 -14.93 28.97
C PRO A 19 -16.27 -14.54 30.14
N ALA A 20 -17.41 -13.93 29.81
CA ALA A 20 -18.54 -13.94 30.73
C ALA A 20 -19.16 -15.35 30.63
N ALA A 21 -18.88 -16.19 31.60
CA ALA A 21 -19.53 -17.47 31.76
C ALA A 21 -21.03 -17.23 32.01
N LEU A 22 -21.86 -17.47 31.02
CA LEU A 22 -23.27 -17.73 31.22
C LEU A 22 -23.40 -19.13 31.83
N ALA A 23 -23.44 -19.17 33.11
CA ALA A 23 -23.73 -20.36 33.90
C ALA A 23 -25.24 -20.64 33.82
N ASP A 24 -25.61 -21.66 33.02
CA ASP A 24 -26.78 -22.45 33.34
C ASP A 24 -26.35 -23.66 34.17
N GLY A 25 -26.99 -23.80 35.34
CA GLY A 25 -26.57 -24.56 36.50
C GLY A 25 -26.17 -26.00 36.24
N GLU A 26 -24.96 -26.28 36.67
CA GLU A 26 -24.53 -27.44 37.46
C GLU A 26 -23.14 -27.09 38.00
N GLU A 27 -23.05 -26.99 39.34
CA GLU A 27 -21.79 -26.79 40.06
C GLU A 27 -20.86 -28.00 39.75
N THR A 28 -19.88 -27.77 38.90
CA THR A 28 -18.66 -28.54 38.88
C THR A 28 -17.52 -27.53 38.91
N GLU A 29 -16.63 -27.66 39.91
CA GLU A 29 -15.44 -26.81 40.07
C GLU A 29 -14.84 -26.45 38.71
N ALA A 30 -14.89 -25.16 38.38
CA ALA A 30 -14.21 -24.65 37.19
C ALA A 30 -12.69 -24.77 37.42
N ALA A 31 -12.13 -25.89 36.97
CA ALA A 31 -10.70 -25.96 36.77
C ALA A 31 -10.36 -24.77 35.83
N ALA A 32 -9.41 -23.93 36.27
CA ALA A 32 -8.92 -22.80 35.49
C ALA A 32 -8.65 -23.28 34.07
N ALA A 33 -9.23 -22.62 33.08
CA ALA A 33 -9.09 -23.03 31.69
C ALA A 33 -7.58 -23.07 31.37
N GLU A 34 -7.10 -24.25 30.95
CA GLU A 34 -5.68 -24.46 30.61
C GLU A 34 -5.28 -23.71 29.33
N TYR A 35 -6.18 -22.92 28.75
CA TYR A 35 -5.98 -22.17 27.51
C TYR A 35 -6.79 -20.88 27.52
N THR A 36 -6.32 -19.91 26.70
CA THR A 36 -7.05 -18.68 26.39
C THR A 36 -7.71 -18.81 25.00
N SER A 37 -8.75 -18.03 24.79
CA SER A 37 -9.42 -17.98 23.48
C SER A 37 -9.72 -16.54 23.08
N GLU A 38 -9.52 -16.24 21.81
CA GLU A 38 -9.91 -15.01 21.16
C GLU A 38 -10.80 -15.35 19.97
N GLU A 39 -11.77 -14.53 19.67
CA GLU A 39 -12.66 -14.68 18.52
C GLU A 39 -12.69 -13.39 17.71
N VAL A 40 -12.49 -13.53 16.41
CA VAL A 40 -12.59 -12.44 15.44
C VAL A 40 -13.70 -12.79 14.45
N LEU A 41 -14.71 -11.94 14.40
CA LEU A 41 -15.83 -12.10 13.46
C LEU A 41 -15.57 -11.33 12.16
N TYR A 42 -15.90 -11.98 11.04
CA TYR A 42 -15.79 -11.43 9.71
C TYR A 42 -17.15 -11.51 9.03
N GLY A 43 -17.70 -10.37 8.61
CA GLY A 43 -18.85 -10.29 7.74
C GLY A 43 -18.42 -10.08 6.29
N VAL A 44 -18.99 -10.81 5.38
CA VAL A 44 -18.91 -10.54 3.95
C VAL A 44 -20.23 -9.89 3.54
N LEU A 45 -20.11 -8.67 3.02
CA LEU A 45 -21.25 -7.90 2.55
C LEU A 45 -21.27 -7.87 1.02
N ASP A 46 -22.43 -7.81 0.45
CA ASP A 46 -22.61 -7.50 -0.96
C ASP A 46 -22.42 -5.98 -1.20
N HIS A 47 -22.41 -5.58 -2.45
CA HIS A 47 -22.15 -4.19 -2.85
C HIS A 47 -23.19 -3.18 -2.33
N ASP A 48 -24.39 -3.63 -1.99
CA ASP A 48 -25.45 -2.81 -1.41
C ASP A 48 -25.41 -2.75 0.14
N GLY A 49 -24.47 -3.46 0.77
CA GLY A 49 -24.35 -3.56 2.23
C GLY A 49 -25.04 -4.77 2.84
N SER A 50 -25.86 -5.51 2.07
CA SER A 50 -26.52 -6.71 2.56
C SER A 50 -25.51 -7.80 2.94
N THR A 51 -25.81 -8.54 4.02
CA THR A 51 -24.89 -9.55 4.54
C THR A 51 -25.00 -10.85 3.74
N GLU A 52 -23.92 -11.22 3.07
CA GLU A 52 -23.82 -12.50 2.36
C GLU A 52 -23.43 -13.65 3.31
N ASN A 53 -22.46 -13.41 4.17
CA ASN A 53 -21.89 -14.45 5.04
C ASN A 53 -21.26 -13.87 6.29
N VAL A 54 -21.32 -14.62 7.40
CA VAL A 54 -20.58 -14.28 8.64
C VAL A 54 -19.81 -15.51 9.08
N TYR A 55 -18.53 -15.32 9.35
CA TYR A 55 -17.68 -16.37 9.87
C TYR A 55 -16.81 -15.87 11.03
N ALA A 56 -16.50 -16.80 11.93
CA ALA A 56 -15.59 -16.55 13.04
C ALA A 56 -14.24 -17.21 12.77
N VAL A 57 -13.18 -16.52 13.13
CA VAL A 57 -11.85 -17.10 13.31
C VAL A 57 -11.58 -17.14 14.80
N VAL A 58 -11.46 -18.36 15.31
CA VAL A 58 -11.19 -18.60 16.73
C VAL A 58 -9.72 -18.92 16.90
N ILE A 59 -9.11 -18.23 17.84
CA ILE A 59 -7.71 -18.40 18.22
C ILE A 59 -7.70 -19.02 19.61
N LEU A 60 -7.13 -20.21 19.73
CA LEU A 60 -6.90 -20.86 21.02
C LEU A 60 -5.40 -20.85 21.31
N GLU A 61 -5.01 -20.53 22.54
CA GLU A 61 -3.61 -20.47 22.93
C GLU A 61 -3.39 -21.13 24.29
N SER A 62 -2.35 -21.98 24.37
CA SER A 62 -1.94 -22.60 25.63
C SER A 62 -0.44 -22.73 25.71
N ASP A 63 0.12 -22.47 26.89
CA ASP A 63 1.56 -22.65 27.18
C ASP A 63 1.95 -24.12 27.41
N LYS A 64 0.97 -25.00 27.57
CA LYS A 64 1.18 -26.43 27.81
C LYS A 64 0.23 -27.26 26.98
N PRO A 65 0.67 -28.42 26.47
CA PRO A 65 -0.24 -29.30 25.74
C PRO A 65 -1.49 -29.63 26.56
N CYS A 66 -2.65 -29.26 26.08
CA CYS A 66 -3.93 -29.54 26.72
C CYS A 66 -5.00 -29.92 25.68
N LYS A 67 -6.16 -30.34 26.17
CA LYS A 67 -7.37 -30.53 25.35
C LYS A 67 -8.22 -29.26 25.44
N ALA A 68 -8.56 -28.66 24.29
CA ALA A 68 -9.40 -27.49 24.22
C ALA A 68 -10.80 -27.85 23.67
N VAL A 69 -11.82 -27.22 24.23
CA VAL A 69 -13.21 -27.34 23.78
C VAL A 69 -13.82 -25.96 23.65
N TYR A 70 -14.12 -25.57 22.43
CA TYR A 70 -14.74 -24.29 22.14
C TYR A 70 -16.20 -24.46 21.70
N ARG A 71 -17.09 -23.55 22.12
CA ARG A 71 -18.51 -23.59 21.79
C ARG A 71 -18.95 -22.33 21.12
N GLY A 72 -19.74 -22.48 20.05
CA GLY A 72 -20.31 -21.35 19.32
C GLY A 72 -21.45 -21.80 18.39
N PRO A 73 -22.21 -20.88 17.83
CA PRO A 73 -23.31 -21.14 16.90
C PRO A 73 -22.80 -21.51 15.50
N PHE A 74 -21.91 -22.45 15.44
CA PHE A 74 -21.19 -22.86 14.25
C PHE A 74 -22.01 -23.73 13.30
N ALA A 75 -21.90 -23.44 11.99
CA ALA A 75 -22.50 -24.24 10.91
C ALA A 75 -21.53 -25.29 10.37
N ASP A 76 -20.24 -24.96 10.34
CA ASP A 76 -19.15 -25.85 9.91
C ASP A 76 -17.89 -25.52 10.71
N VAL A 77 -16.79 -26.23 10.46
CA VAL A 77 -15.49 -25.92 11.04
C VAL A 77 -14.38 -26.27 10.05
N LYS A 78 -13.39 -25.39 9.94
CA LYS A 78 -12.22 -25.57 9.12
C LYS A 78 -10.97 -25.28 9.94
N ASN A 79 -10.04 -26.24 10.02
CA ASN A 79 -8.74 -26.05 10.63
C ASN A 79 -7.87 -25.14 9.75
N LEU A 80 -7.25 -24.12 10.35
CA LEU A 80 -6.35 -23.20 9.69
C LEU A 80 -4.89 -23.37 10.11
N SER A 81 -4.64 -24.18 11.17
CA SER A 81 -3.30 -24.34 11.74
C SER A 81 -2.54 -25.53 11.17
N ASP A 82 -3.25 -26.62 10.88
CA ASP A 82 -2.64 -27.84 10.40
C ASP A 82 -3.63 -28.67 9.55
N THR A 83 -3.24 -29.88 9.18
CA THR A 83 -4.04 -30.77 8.33
C THR A 83 -5.01 -31.70 9.09
N ARG A 84 -5.06 -31.61 10.43
CA ARG A 84 -6.01 -32.41 11.22
C ARG A 84 -7.44 -31.97 10.94
N GLU A 85 -8.31 -32.93 10.73
CA GLU A 85 -9.74 -32.65 10.62
C GLU A 85 -10.29 -32.30 12.01
N LEU A 86 -11.11 -31.24 12.06
CA LEU A 86 -11.85 -30.86 13.25
C LEU A 86 -13.29 -31.33 13.10
N GLU A 87 -13.82 -31.89 14.16
CA GLU A 87 -15.21 -32.34 14.19
C GLU A 87 -16.07 -31.34 14.95
N LEU A 88 -17.16 -30.89 14.29
CA LEU A 88 -18.20 -30.10 14.90
C LEU A 88 -19.30 -31.03 15.42
N LYS A 89 -19.44 -31.13 16.75
CA LYS A 89 -20.53 -31.88 17.40
C LYS A 89 -21.52 -30.92 18.06
N GLY A 90 -22.65 -30.71 17.36
CA GLY A 90 -23.66 -29.73 17.81
C GLY A 90 -23.14 -28.30 17.70
N ASN A 91 -22.77 -27.71 18.84
CA ASN A 91 -22.17 -26.38 18.91
C ASN A 91 -20.71 -26.42 19.43
N ARG A 92 -20.09 -27.61 19.47
CA ARG A 92 -18.81 -27.84 20.13
C ARG A 92 -17.75 -28.25 19.10
N VAL A 93 -16.64 -27.55 19.13
CA VAL A 93 -15.39 -27.89 18.44
C VAL A 93 -14.39 -28.39 19.47
N THR A 94 -13.73 -29.52 19.22
CA THR A 94 -12.75 -30.11 20.12
C THR A 94 -11.40 -30.16 19.43
N VAL A 95 -10.39 -29.63 20.10
CA VAL A 95 -8.97 -29.74 19.74
C VAL A 95 -8.32 -30.68 20.77
N ASP A 96 -8.10 -31.94 20.38
CA ASP A 96 -7.62 -32.96 21.31
C ASP A 96 -6.23 -32.69 21.84
N ARG A 97 -5.40 -31.97 21.10
CA ARG A 97 -4.10 -31.48 21.53
C ARG A 97 -3.88 -30.07 21.03
N LEU A 98 -4.08 -29.12 21.90
CA LEU A 98 -3.67 -27.73 21.77
C LEU A 98 -2.26 -27.59 22.35
N ASP A 99 -1.32 -27.04 21.56
CA ASP A 99 0.07 -26.82 21.94
C ASP A 99 0.54 -25.51 21.25
N GLY A 100 0.63 -24.44 22.00
CA GLY A 100 0.80 -23.09 21.48
C GLY A 100 -0.49 -22.52 20.86
N ARG A 101 -0.37 -21.77 19.78
CA ARG A 101 -1.50 -21.14 19.09
C ARG A 101 -2.12 -22.07 18.06
N PHE A 102 -3.45 -22.07 18.06
CA PHE A 102 -4.26 -22.86 17.14
C PHE A 102 -5.41 -22.03 16.60
N TYR A 103 -5.62 -22.07 15.28
CA TYR A 103 -6.61 -21.28 14.57
C TYR A 103 -7.60 -22.23 13.88
N PHE A 104 -8.87 -21.93 14.02
CA PHE A 104 -9.89 -22.52 13.18
C PHE A 104 -10.92 -21.48 12.75
N GLN A 105 -11.52 -21.70 11.60
CA GLN A 105 -12.58 -20.86 11.06
C GLN A 105 -13.89 -21.64 11.08
N SER A 106 -14.99 -20.92 11.31
CA SER A 106 -16.34 -21.46 11.22
C SER A 106 -17.28 -20.43 10.60
N ARG A 107 -18.18 -20.87 9.73
CA ARG A 107 -19.34 -20.04 9.38
C ARG A 107 -20.32 -20.07 10.54
N LEU A 108 -20.95 -18.93 10.81
CA LEU A 108 -22.00 -18.84 11.81
C LEU A 108 -23.35 -19.29 11.21
N LYS A 109 -24.22 -19.85 12.06
CA LYS A 109 -25.59 -20.22 11.66
C LYS A 109 -26.48 -18.99 11.46
N ASN A 110 -26.22 -17.93 12.22
CA ASN A 110 -26.88 -16.65 12.06
C ASN A 110 -25.94 -15.71 11.30
N THR A 111 -26.42 -15.11 10.23
CA THR A 111 -25.70 -14.14 9.41
C THR A 111 -26.11 -12.70 9.68
N SER A 112 -26.98 -12.44 10.67
CA SER A 112 -27.35 -11.08 11.05
C SER A 112 -26.18 -10.37 11.70
N LEU A 113 -25.93 -9.16 11.28
CA LEU A 113 -24.96 -8.25 11.91
C LEU A 113 -25.68 -7.37 12.93
N PRO A 114 -24.97 -6.83 13.93
CA PRO A 114 -25.52 -5.85 14.86
C PRO A 114 -25.87 -4.50 14.21
N TRP A 115 -25.40 -4.26 13.00
CA TRP A 115 -25.64 -3.07 12.21
C TRP A 115 -26.38 -3.43 10.93
N ASP A 116 -27.35 -2.59 10.55
CA ASP A 116 -27.89 -2.54 9.22
C ASP A 116 -27.07 -1.55 8.40
N ILE A 117 -26.41 -2.06 7.38
CA ILE A 117 -25.50 -1.30 6.51
C ILE A 117 -26.13 -1.25 5.13
N ALA A 118 -26.38 -0.03 4.63
CA ALA A 118 -26.81 0.14 3.26
C ALA A 118 -25.85 1.05 2.50
N ILE A 119 -25.53 0.65 1.26
CA ILE A 119 -24.62 1.37 0.37
C ILE A 119 -25.35 1.62 -0.94
N SER A 120 -25.36 2.85 -1.40
CA SER A 120 -25.90 3.22 -2.70
C SER A 120 -24.89 4.00 -3.53
N TYR A 121 -25.03 3.89 -4.83
CA TYR A 121 -24.12 4.50 -5.79
C TYR A 121 -24.87 5.36 -6.78
N THR A 122 -24.24 6.48 -7.15
CA THR A 122 -24.71 7.35 -8.21
C THR A 122 -23.59 7.67 -9.19
N LEU A 123 -23.91 7.83 -10.46
CA LEU A 123 -22.99 8.33 -11.47
C LEU A 123 -23.64 9.50 -12.18
N ASP A 124 -22.99 10.65 -12.19
CA ASP A 124 -23.54 11.93 -12.72
C ASP A 124 -24.90 12.33 -12.11
N GLY A 125 -25.15 11.88 -10.86
CA GLY A 125 -26.37 12.12 -10.10
C GLY A 125 -27.50 11.13 -10.33
N GLU A 126 -27.35 10.14 -11.23
CA GLU A 126 -28.31 9.10 -11.47
C GLU A 126 -27.92 7.82 -10.71
N PRO A 127 -28.88 7.13 -10.07
CA PRO A 127 -28.61 5.85 -9.39
C PRO A 127 -28.04 4.80 -10.34
N VAL A 128 -27.05 4.07 -9.89
CA VAL A 128 -26.37 3.03 -10.69
C VAL A 128 -26.08 1.81 -9.83
N ASP A 129 -26.16 0.62 -10.42
CA ASP A 129 -25.75 -0.62 -9.77
C ASP A 129 -24.22 -0.67 -9.69
N ALA A 130 -23.68 -1.04 -8.52
CA ALA A 130 -22.23 -1.17 -8.34
C ALA A 130 -21.59 -2.17 -9.32
N ALA A 131 -22.31 -3.20 -9.73
CA ALA A 131 -21.84 -4.17 -10.71
C ALA A 131 -21.60 -3.56 -12.11
N GLU A 132 -22.26 -2.44 -12.42
CA GLU A 132 -22.14 -1.74 -13.69
C GLU A 132 -21.07 -0.63 -13.67
N LEU A 133 -20.62 -0.21 -12.48
CA LEU A 133 -19.68 0.90 -12.32
C LEU A 133 -18.28 0.63 -12.87
N GLY A 134 -17.87 -0.65 -12.96
CA GLY A 134 -16.54 -1.01 -13.41
C GLY A 134 -16.21 -0.50 -14.81
N GLY A 135 -15.17 0.32 -14.95
CA GLY A 135 -14.75 0.93 -16.21
C GLY A 135 -15.52 2.20 -16.60
N MET A 136 -16.52 2.63 -15.82
CA MET A 136 -17.27 3.85 -16.09
C MET A 136 -16.46 5.10 -15.74
N SER A 137 -16.86 6.23 -16.32
CA SER A 137 -16.25 7.53 -16.07
C SER A 137 -17.35 8.57 -15.87
N GLY A 138 -17.20 9.45 -14.89
CA GLY A 138 -18.17 10.47 -14.53
C GLY A 138 -17.99 10.95 -13.11
N ARG A 139 -18.99 11.64 -12.56
CA ARG A 139 -19.06 12.05 -11.17
C ARG A 139 -19.69 10.94 -10.35
N LEU A 140 -18.86 10.16 -9.65
CA LEU A 140 -19.30 9.10 -8.74
C LEU A 140 -19.78 9.71 -7.42
N GLY A 141 -20.90 9.19 -6.89
CA GLY A 141 -21.35 9.35 -5.51
C GLY A 141 -21.46 7.99 -4.86
N ILE A 142 -21.04 7.89 -3.59
CA ILE A 142 -21.23 6.73 -2.74
C ILE A 142 -21.85 7.21 -1.44
N ASP A 143 -23.02 6.72 -1.12
CA ASP A 143 -23.71 7.01 0.13
C ASP A 143 -23.75 5.74 0.96
N ILE A 144 -23.36 5.84 2.24
CA ILE A 144 -23.25 4.74 3.19
C ILE A 144 -24.07 5.10 4.42
N SER A 145 -25.04 4.27 4.77
CA SER A 145 -25.77 4.39 6.02
C SER A 145 -25.49 3.22 6.95
N ILE A 146 -25.41 3.50 8.22
CA ILE A 146 -25.21 2.51 9.31
C ILE A 146 -26.25 2.80 10.37
N SER A 147 -27.12 1.84 10.65
CA SER A 147 -28.16 1.92 11.66
C SER A 147 -28.22 0.67 12.51
N ASP A 148 -29.12 0.65 13.52
CA ASP A 148 -29.32 -0.53 14.35
C ASP A 148 -29.83 -1.71 13.52
N GLY A 149 -29.12 -2.84 13.56
CA GLY A 149 -29.49 -4.11 12.90
C GLY A 149 -30.62 -4.87 13.59
N GLY A 150 -31.18 -4.32 14.68
CA GLY A 150 -32.36 -4.88 15.37
C GLY A 150 -32.10 -6.18 16.08
N MET A 151 -30.88 -6.45 16.56
CA MET A 151 -30.62 -7.62 17.39
C MET A 151 -31.27 -7.45 18.77
N GLU A 152 -31.85 -8.53 19.34
CA GLU A 152 -32.51 -8.51 20.66
C GLU A 152 -31.58 -8.01 21.77
N ASP A 153 -30.28 -8.24 21.66
CA ASP A 153 -29.25 -7.66 22.52
C ASP A 153 -28.57 -6.49 21.78
N GLY A 154 -29.08 -5.28 21.92
CA GLY A 154 -28.55 -4.05 21.34
C GLY A 154 -27.14 -3.67 21.80
N SER A 155 -26.52 -4.48 22.67
CA SER A 155 -25.24 -4.16 23.32
C SER A 155 -24.09 -3.90 22.34
N PHE A 156 -24.09 -4.55 21.19
CA PHE A 156 -23.04 -4.32 20.17
C PHE A 156 -23.20 -2.97 19.47
N TYR A 157 -24.41 -2.64 19.01
CA TYR A 157 -24.70 -1.35 18.39
C TYR A 157 -24.39 -0.18 19.35
N ASP A 158 -24.79 -0.33 20.63
CA ASP A 158 -24.60 0.70 21.66
C ASP A 158 -23.17 0.79 22.21
N SER A 159 -22.33 -0.24 21.96
CA SER A 159 -21.02 -0.34 22.61
C SER A 159 -19.84 -0.33 21.64
N PHE A 160 -20.09 -0.42 20.33
CA PHE A 160 -19.02 -0.47 19.33
C PHE A 160 -19.05 0.75 18.42
N MET A 161 -17.90 1.28 18.18
CA MET A 161 -17.63 2.27 17.14
C MET A 161 -17.33 1.53 15.84
N VAL A 162 -17.88 2.00 14.72
CA VAL A 162 -17.59 1.44 13.39
C VAL A 162 -16.76 2.43 12.57
N GLN A 163 -15.59 2.00 12.19
CA GLN A 163 -14.74 2.71 11.23
C GLN A 163 -15.03 2.20 9.83
N VAL A 164 -15.35 3.11 8.92
CA VAL A 164 -15.54 2.81 7.49
C VAL A 164 -14.33 3.31 6.72
N SER A 165 -13.68 2.42 5.99
CA SER A 165 -12.48 2.75 5.20
C SER A 165 -12.74 2.50 3.71
N VAL A 166 -12.56 3.55 2.91
CA VAL A 166 -12.64 3.50 1.45
C VAL A 166 -11.29 3.87 0.87
N THR A 167 -10.76 3.04 -0.01
CA THR A 167 -9.48 3.29 -0.68
C THR A 167 -9.71 3.61 -2.15
N MET A 168 -9.27 4.78 -2.58
CA MET A 168 -9.42 5.27 -3.95
C MET A 168 -8.07 5.61 -4.57
N ASN A 169 -7.82 5.09 -5.77
CA ASN A 169 -6.60 5.38 -6.50
C ASN A 169 -6.64 6.79 -7.12
N SER A 170 -5.67 7.64 -6.80
CA SER A 170 -5.61 9.05 -7.23
C SER A 170 -5.37 9.23 -8.74
N GLN A 171 -4.96 8.18 -9.44
CA GLN A 171 -4.76 8.23 -10.90
C GLN A 171 -6.11 8.18 -11.64
N ILE A 172 -7.08 7.46 -11.09
CA ILE A 172 -8.41 7.26 -11.68
C ILE A 172 -9.50 8.05 -10.95
N CYS A 173 -9.27 8.47 -9.70
CA CYS A 173 -10.22 9.21 -8.87
C CYS A 173 -9.64 10.58 -8.51
N ARG A 174 -10.32 11.65 -8.91
CA ARG A 174 -9.93 13.04 -8.65
C ARG A 174 -11.04 13.78 -7.92
N ASN A 175 -10.73 14.98 -7.38
CA ASN A 175 -11.70 15.85 -6.72
C ASN A 175 -12.54 15.10 -5.66
N ILE A 176 -11.87 14.22 -4.88
CA ILE A 176 -12.52 13.42 -3.84
C ILE A 176 -12.99 14.37 -2.74
N THR A 177 -14.29 14.32 -2.43
CA THR A 177 -14.92 15.05 -1.35
C THR A 177 -15.65 14.08 -0.45
N ALA A 178 -15.39 14.15 0.86
CA ALA A 178 -16.01 13.30 1.87
C ALA A 178 -16.14 14.11 3.15
N GLU A 179 -17.35 14.61 3.42
CA GLU A 179 -17.61 15.43 4.60
C GLU A 179 -17.54 14.56 5.86
N GLY A 180 -16.88 15.06 6.91
CA GLY A 180 -16.71 14.33 8.17
C GLY A 180 -15.67 13.20 8.12
N ALA A 181 -15.03 12.94 6.97
CA ALA A 181 -14.00 11.92 6.86
C ALA A 181 -12.60 12.47 7.14
N THR A 182 -11.73 11.59 7.62
CA THR A 182 -10.29 11.80 7.60
C THR A 182 -9.72 11.22 6.33
N ILE A 183 -9.02 12.04 5.52
CA ILE A 183 -8.42 11.61 4.26
C ILE A 183 -6.90 11.58 4.43
N ALA A 184 -6.29 10.41 4.20
CA ALA A 184 -4.86 10.19 4.21
C ALA A 184 -4.34 9.76 2.85
N ASN A 185 -3.12 10.17 2.50
CA ASN A 185 -2.46 9.69 1.29
C ASN A 185 -1.60 8.46 1.62
N SER A 186 -1.73 7.41 0.83
CA SER A 186 -0.95 6.17 0.93
C SER A 186 -0.39 5.81 -0.45
N GLY A 187 0.76 6.36 -0.80
CA GLY A 187 1.33 6.22 -2.14
C GLY A 187 0.44 6.84 -3.22
N SER A 188 0.03 6.03 -4.20
CA SER A 188 -0.91 6.44 -5.26
C SER A 188 -2.38 6.45 -4.81
N ASP A 189 -2.66 6.01 -3.59
CA ASP A 189 -4.02 5.84 -3.10
C ASP A 189 -4.37 6.87 -2.04
N LYS A 190 -5.63 7.22 -1.97
CA LYS A 190 -6.23 7.98 -0.88
C LYS A 190 -7.09 7.05 -0.04
N GLN A 191 -6.82 7.03 1.25
CA GLN A 191 -7.63 6.33 2.22
C GLN A 191 -8.57 7.32 2.90
N ILE A 192 -9.85 7.09 2.76
CA ILE A 192 -10.93 7.89 3.31
C ILE A 192 -11.54 7.10 4.46
N ASN A 193 -11.52 7.67 5.65
CA ASN A 193 -12.01 7.01 6.85
C ASN A 193 -13.11 7.83 7.50
N PHE A 194 -14.28 7.19 7.66
CA PHE A 194 -15.39 7.72 8.44
C PHE A 194 -15.49 6.95 9.76
N THR A 195 -16.19 7.52 10.75
CA THR A 195 -16.40 6.90 12.06
C THR A 195 -17.85 7.05 12.46
N ALA A 196 -18.55 5.92 12.63
CA ALA A 196 -19.87 5.85 13.23
C ALA A 196 -19.73 5.64 14.73
N MET A 197 -20.40 6.50 15.50
CA MET A 197 -20.36 6.42 16.97
C MET A 197 -21.36 5.38 17.50
N PRO A 198 -21.08 4.75 18.65
CA PRO A 198 -21.98 3.78 19.25
C PRO A 198 -23.38 4.35 19.51
N GLY A 199 -24.41 3.55 19.27
CA GLY A 199 -25.81 3.89 19.55
C GLY A 199 -26.36 5.06 18.74
N THR A 200 -25.73 5.36 17.60
CA THR A 200 -26.13 6.51 16.75
C THR A 200 -26.11 6.13 15.28
N ASP A 201 -27.26 6.30 14.63
CA ASP A 201 -27.35 6.16 13.18
C ASP A 201 -26.39 7.15 12.49
N SER A 202 -25.72 6.69 11.46
CA SER A 202 -24.72 7.48 10.77
C SER A 202 -24.92 7.40 9.25
N GLU A 203 -24.78 8.54 8.60
CA GLU A 203 -24.82 8.67 7.14
C GLU A 203 -23.52 9.31 6.65
N PHE A 204 -22.90 8.71 5.65
CA PHE A 204 -21.67 9.19 5.07
C PHE A 204 -21.81 9.31 3.55
N ALA A 205 -21.34 10.41 3.02
CA ALA A 205 -21.33 10.67 1.58
C ALA A 205 -19.90 10.90 1.09
N LEU A 206 -19.58 10.26 -0.02
CA LEU A 206 -18.31 10.39 -0.72
C LEU A 206 -18.61 10.72 -2.18
N THR A 207 -17.93 11.72 -2.75
CA THR A 207 -18.00 12.00 -4.18
C THR A 207 -16.60 12.09 -4.77
N ALA A 208 -16.47 11.67 -6.05
CA ALA A 208 -15.21 11.76 -6.79
C ALA A 208 -15.47 11.84 -8.29
N ASP A 209 -14.60 12.53 -9.01
CA ASP A 209 -14.56 12.43 -10.48
C ASP A 209 -13.72 11.20 -10.85
N VAL A 210 -14.32 10.25 -11.54
CA VAL A 210 -13.68 8.95 -11.86
C VAL A 210 -13.49 8.75 -13.35
N THR A 211 -12.42 8.06 -13.71
CA THR A 211 -12.11 7.66 -15.09
C THR A 211 -11.69 6.19 -15.09
N ASP A 212 -12.36 5.36 -15.89
CA ASP A 212 -12.13 3.91 -15.93
C ASP A 212 -12.20 3.30 -14.52
N PHE A 213 -13.34 3.55 -13.83
CA PHE A 213 -13.49 3.31 -12.40
C PHE A 213 -13.20 1.87 -12.00
N SER A 214 -12.38 1.73 -10.98
CA SER A 214 -12.19 0.49 -10.22
C SER A 214 -11.88 0.83 -8.78
N MET A 215 -12.35 0.03 -7.84
CA MET A 215 -12.15 0.23 -6.41
C MET A 215 -11.95 -1.12 -5.73
N ALA A 216 -11.06 -1.12 -4.73
CA ALA A 216 -10.95 -2.20 -3.77
C ALA A 216 -12.13 -2.22 -2.84
N GLY A 217 -12.93 -2.88 -2.42
CA GLY A 217 -14.12 -2.80 -1.57
C GLY A 217 -14.03 -1.80 -0.42
N ILE A 218 -15.15 -1.58 0.22
CA ILE A 218 -15.28 -0.76 1.42
C ILE A 218 -15.09 -1.69 2.63
N THR A 219 -14.29 -1.27 3.60
CA THR A 219 -14.04 -2.05 4.82
C THR A 219 -14.71 -1.40 6.01
N PHE A 220 -15.45 -2.18 6.77
CA PHE A 220 -16.05 -1.79 8.04
C PHE A 220 -15.30 -2.51 9.17
N ALA A 221 -14.78 -1.76 10.14
CA ALA A 221 -14.10 -2.31 11.31
C ALA A 221 -14.80 -1.84 12.59
N ALA A 222 -15.44 -2.75 13.30
CA ALA A 222 -16.06 -2.44 14.56
C ALA A 222 -15.12 -2.73 15.72
N VAL A 223 -14.96 -1.74 16.58
CA VAL A 223 -14.12 -1.84 17.77
C VAL A 223 -14.94 -1.46 19.02
N PRO A 224 -14.78 -2.15 20.16
CA PRO A 224 -15.50 -1.81 21.37
C PRO A 224 -15.13 -0.40 21.83
N PHE A 225 -16.16 0.38 22.12
CA PHE A 225 -16.02 1.73 22.65
C PHE A 225 -16.68 1.78 24.03
N SER A 226 -15.85 1.75 25.07
CA SER A 226 -16.38 1.92 26.44
C SER A 226 -15.95 3.26 27.00
N MET A 227 -16.91 4.15 27.18
CA MET A 227 -16.69 5.47 27.81
C MET A 227 -16.19 5.33 29.27
N GLY A 228 -16.54 4.23 29.96
CA GLY A 228 -16.07 3.94 31.32
C GLY A 228 -14.61 3.54 31.40
N SER A 229 -14.10 2.79 30.43
CA SER A 229 -12.67 2.46 30.35
C SER A 229 -11.86 3.63 29.78
N ALA A 230 -12.45 4.44 28.88
CA ALA A 230 -11.84 5.67 28.40
C ALA A 230 -11.63 6.71 29.50
N LEU A 231 -12.52 6.78 30.51
CA LEU A 231 -12.37 7.65 31.67
C LEU A 231 -11.41 7.06 32.71
N GLY A 232 -11.25 5.73 32.78
CA GLY A 232 -10.30 5.05 33.67
C GLY A 232 -8.85 5.12 33.25
N ASN A 233 -8.60 5.23 31.94
CA ASN A 233 -7.26 5.24 31.32
C ASN A 233 -6.96 6.53 30.53
N ILE A 234 -7.47 7.69 31.00
CA ILE A 234 -7.18 8.99 30.38
C ILE A 234 -5.66 9.23 30.30
N SER A 235 -4.89 8.77 31.27
CA SER A 235 -3.42 8.87 31.22
C SER A 235 -2.84 8.01 30.11
N GLU A 236 -3.28 6.76 29.94
CA GLU A 236 -2.78 5.87 28.86
C GLU A 236 -3.24 6.36 27.47
N LEU A 237 -4.46 6.90 27.35
CA LEU A 237 -4.94 7.51 26.11
C LEU A 237 -4.17 8.81 25.81
N THR A 238 -3.87 9.61 26.82
CA THR A 238 -3.06 10.83 26.70
C THR A 238 -1.63 10.48 26.33
N ASP A 239 -1.07 9.45 26.93
CA ASP A 239 0.26 8.93 26.59
C ASP A 239 0.28 8.34 25.16
N GLY A 240 -0.74 7.58 24.79
CA GLY A 240 -0.91 7.06 23.42
C GLY A 240 -1.07 8.18 22.39
N LEU A 241 -1.84 9.22 22.71
CA LEU A 241 -2.00 10.40 21.83
C LEU A 241 -0.70 11.21 21.75
N SER A 242 0.04 11.31 22.88
CA SER A 242 1.37 11.93 22.88
C SER A 242 2.35 11.16 22.00
N HIS A 243 2.41 9.83 22.13
CA HIS A 243 3.24 8.99 21.26
C HIS A 243 2.84 9.07 19.79
N LEU A 244 1.55 9.18 19.48
CA LEU A 244 1.07 9.39 18.12
C LEU A 244 1.50 10.76 17.58
N THR A 245 1.39 11.80 18.43
CA THR A 245 1.84 13.15 18.08
C THR A 245 3.35 13.18 17.81
N ASP A 246 4.13 12.51 18.67
CA ASP A 246 5.58 12.38 18.50
C ASP A 246 5.93 11.59 17.21
N ALA A 247 5.20 10.51 16.94
CA ALA A 247 5.38 9.72 15.72
C ALA A 247 5.04 10.53 14.45
N VAL A 248 3.96 11.32 14.49
CA VAL A 248 3.59 12.23 13.39
C VAL A 248 4.64 13.32 13.21
N SER A 249 5.19 13.87 14.30
CA SER A 249 6.29 14.83 14.23
C SER A 249 7.54 14.20 13.61
N GLN A 250 7.92 13.00 14.05
CA GLN A 250 9.06 12.26 13.47
C GLN A 250 8.85 11.95 12.00
N LEU A 251 7.62 11.58 11.59
CA LEU A 251 7.28 11.35 10.20
C LEU A 251 7.38 12.64 9.38
N SER A 252 6.92 13.76 9.94
CA SER A 252 7.06 15.09 9.32
C SER A 252 8.53 15.49 9.13
N ASP A 253 9.33 15.28 10.17
CA ASP A 253 10.78 15.55 10.12
C ASP A 253 11.48 14.63 9.12
N GLY A 254 11.11 13.35 9.09
CA GLY A 254 11.59 12.39 8.11
C GLY A 254 11.23 12.77 6.66
N ALA A 255 10.02 13.24 6.45
CA ALA A 255 9.55 13.74 5.15
C ALA A 255 10.32 15.00 4.72
N ALA A 256 10.58 15.93 5.67
CA ALA A 256 11.39 17.10 5.42
C ALA A 256 12.84 16.75 5.08
N GLN A 257 13.43 15.79 5.79
CA GLN A 257 14.77 15.27 5.48
C GLN A 257 14.82 14.58 4.12
N LEU A 258 13.81 13.79 3.78
CA LEU A 258 13.71 13.14 2.46
C LEU A 258 13.60 14.20 1.35
N SER A 259 12.78 15.23 1.54
CA SER A 259 12.66 16.35 0.61
C SER A 259 14.00 17.11 0.43
N SER A 260 14.70 17.35 1.54
CA SER A 260 16.03 17.98 1.50
C SER A 260 17.05 17.08 0.78
N GLY A 261 17.07 15.79 1.11
CA GLY A 261 17.94 14.81 0.44
C GLY A 261 17.64 14.66 -1.06
N ALA A 262 16.37 14.71 -1.46
CA ALA A 262 15.97 14.72 -2.88
C ALA A 262 16.46 16.00 -3.58
N SER A 263 16.39 17.15 -2.91
CA SER A 263 16.90 18.41 -3.45
C SER A 263 18.43 18.40 -3.59
N GLU A 264 19.16 17.85 -2.61
CA GLU A 264 20.61 17.67 -2.68
C GLU A 264 21.00 16.71 -3.79
N LEU A 265 20.26 15.61 -3.96
CA LEU A 265 20.47 14.65 -5.05
C LEU A 265 20.24 15.31 -6.41
N THR A 266 19.19 16.11 -6.54
CA THR A 266 18.89 16.87 -7.76
C THR A 266 20.02 17.86 -8.07
N TYR A 267 20.52 18.57 -7.07
CA TYR A 267 21.65 19.49 -7.22
C TYR A 267 22.94 18.76 -7.58
N GLY A 268 23.22 17.63 -6.92
CA GLY A 268 24.37 16.77 -7.25
C GLY A 268 24.30 16.21 -8.68
N ALA A 269 23.12 15.80 -9.10
CA ALA A 269 22.88 15.33 -10.47
C ALA A 269 23.10 16.46 -11.49
N TRP A 270 22.67 17.67 -11.17
CA TRP A 270 22.93 18.83 -12.02
C TRP A 270 24.43 19.16 -12.12
N GLN A 271 25.16 19.18 -10.99
CA GLN A 271 26.61 19.39 -10.98
C GLN A 271 27.36 18.32 -11.79
N PHE A 272 26.91 17.05 -11.65
CA PHE A 272 27.48 15.95 -12.45
C PHE A 272 27.22 16.15 -13.94
N GLY A 273 26.01 16.57 -14.32
CA GLY A 273 25.67 16.91 -15.71
C GLY A 273 26.52 18.04 -16.27
N GLU A 274 26.76 19.09 -15.49
CA GLU A 274 27.64 20.21 -15.85
C GLU A 274 29.10 19.74 -16.01
N GLY A 275 29.56 18.86 -15.10
CA GLY A 275 30.90 18.26 -15.20
C GLY A 275 31.07 17.41 -16.47
N LEU A 276 30.05 16.64 -16.85
CA LEU A 276 30.03 15.87 -18.10
C LEU A 276 30.03 16.78 -19.34
N TYR A 277 29.30 17.91 -19.27
CA TYR A 277 29.30 18.87 -20.37
C TYR A 277 30.67 19.53 -20.57
N GLN A 278 31.35 19.90 -19.46
CA GLN A 278 32.71 20.42 -19.50
C GLN A 278 33.70 19.39 -20.02
N LEU A 279 33.54 18.12 -19.61
CA LEU A 279 34.37 17.02 -20.12
C LEU A 279 34.18 16.82 -21.62
N SER A 280 32.96 16.91 -22.11
CA SER A 280 32.65 16.85 -23.55
C SER A 280 33.33 18.00 -24.31
N ALA A 281 33.19 19.22 -23.82
CA ALA A 281 33.81 20.39 -24.44
C ALA A 281 35.38 20.32 -24.44
N ASN A 282 35.97 19.81 -23.36
CA ASN A 282 37.40 19.57 -23.30
C ASN A 282 37.85 18.45 -24.29
N SER A 283 37.03 17.42 -24.42
CA SER A 283 37.27 16.34 -25.38
C SER A 283 37.23 16.84 -26.83
N GLU A 284 36.25 17.68 -27.21
CA GLU A 284 36.24 18.36 -28.50
C GLU A 284 37.47 19.24 -28.75
N SER A 285 37.91 19.94 -27.71
CA SER A 285 39.14 20.75 -27.80
C SER A 285 40.37 19.87 -28.03
N LEU A 286 40.43 18.70 -27.38
CA LEU A 286 41.51 17.74 -27.56
C LEU A 286 41.52 17.11 -28.94
N VAL A 287 40.35 16.78 -29.48
CA VAL A 287 40.18 16.29 -30.89
C VAL A 287 40.71 17.34 -31.87
N SER A 288 40.29 18.62 -31.70
CA SER A 288 40.75 19.73 -32.55
C SER A 288 42.26 19.96 -32.47
N ALA A 289 42.85 19.83 -31.26
CA ALA A 289 44.28 19.89 -31.11
C ALA A 289 45.01 18.74 -31.79
N SER A 290 44.47 17.53 -31.72
CA SER A 290 45.04 16.36 -32.38
C SER A 290 44.99 16.49 -33.89
N GLU A 291 43.93 17.03 -34.46
CA GLU A 291 43.81 17.33 -35.91
C GLU A 291 44.84 18.39 -36.34
N MET A 292 45.06 19.45 -35.48
CA MET A 292 46.11 20.42 -35.80
C MET A 292 47.51 19.80 -35.76
N PHE A 293 47.80 18.89 -34.82
CA PHE A 293 49.04 18.15 -34.79
C PHE A 293 49.23 17.29 -36.02
N LEU A 294 48.18 16.56 -36.47
CA LEU A 294 48.21 15.79 -37.70
C LEU A 294 48.60 16.66 -38.89
N THR A 295 47.91 17.79 -39.08
CA THR A 295 48.19 18.74 -40.16
C THR A 295 49.60 19.30 -40.08
N MET A 296 50.12 19.58 -38.88
CA MET A 296 51.46 20.03 -38.67
C MET A 296 52.49 18.94 -39.06
N PHE A 297 52.28 17.69 -38.66
CA PHE A 297 53.15 16.58 -39.01
C PHE A 297 53.13 16.31 -40.54
N GLU A 298 51.98 16.38 -41.19
CA GLU A 298 51.90 16.30 -42.64
C GLU A 298 52.69 17.40 -43.31
N THR A 299 52.57 18.64 -42.85
CA THR A 299 53.30 19.78 -43.37
C THR A 299 54.83 19.62 -43.16
N ILE A 300 55.26 19.13 -41.99
CA ILE A 300 56.66 18.82 -41.71
C ILE A 300 57.15 17.70 -42.62
N ARG A 301 56.41 16.63 -42.81
CA ARG A 301 56.72 15.53 -43.73
C ARG A 301 56.95 16.06 -45.15
N ASP A 302 55.99 16.83 -45.66
CA ASP A 302 56.05 17.35 -47.04
C ASP A 302 57.19 18.34 -47.21
N THR A 303 57.48 19.16 -46.20
CA THR A 303 58.63 20.09 -46.20
C THR A 303 59.94 19.33 -46.18
N LEU A 304 60.07 18.26 -45.38
CA LEU A 304 61.24 17.40 -45.32
C LEU A 304 61.48 16.66 -46.64
N ILE A 305 60.41 16.13 -47.24
CA ILE A 305 60.45 15.47 -48.55
C ILE A 305 60.93 16.48 -49.62
N ALA A 306 60.40 17.72 -49.63
CA ALA A 306 60.79 18.78 -50.58
C ALA A 306 62.19 19.29 -50.31
N ALA A 307 62.71 19.36 -49.11
CA ALA A 307 64.05 19.84 -48.73
C ALA A 307 65.15 18.78 -48.91
N SER A 308 64.81 17.50 -48.81
CA SER A 308 65.82 16.41 -48.82
C SER A 308 66.41 16.13 -50.18
N GLY A 309 65.73 16.42 -51.25
CA GLY A 309 66.23 16.11 -52.64
C GLY A 309 66.68 14.66 -52.83
N LEU A 310 66.35 13.78 -51.82
CA LEU A 310 66.68 12.35 -51.80
C LEU A 310 65.46 11.54 -52.26
N PRO A 311 65.71 10.48 -53.05
CA PRO A 311 64.60 9.56 -53.37
C PRO A 311 64.12 8.88 -52.05
N GLU A 312 62.87 9.07 -51.76
CA GLU A 312 62.06 8.29 -50.85
C GLU A 312 62.76 7.90 -49.47
N VAL A 313 62.67 8.72 -48.49
CA VAL A 313 62.86 8.26 -47.12
C VAL A 313 61.66 7.39 -46.80
N ASP A 314 61.90 6.19 -46.30
CA ASP A 314 60.84 5.24 -45.88
C ASP A 314 60.04 5.87 -44.70
N VAL A 315 58.90 6.47 -45.03
CA VAL A 315 58.04 7.17 -44.11
C VAL A 315 57.03 6.23 -43.44
N ASN A 316 57.20 4.91 -43.50
CA ASN A 316 56.28 3.90 -42.99
C ASN A 316 56.02 4.08 -41.47
N ASP A 317 57.05 4.49 -40.72
CA ASP A 317 56.92 4.79 -39.27
C ASP A 317 56.09 6.03 -39.04
N LEU A 318 56.16 7.05 -39.88
CA LEU A 318 55.38 8.29 -39.75
C LEU A 318 53.95 8.07 -40.20
N GLU A 319 53.69 7.27 -41.24
CA GLU A 319 52.35 6.87 -41.69
C GLU A 319 51.66 5.99 -40.64
N SER A 320 52.42 5.11 -39.98
CA SER A 320 51.90 4.30 -38.85
C SER A 320 51.48 5.15 -37.65
N LEU A 321 52.30 6.19 -37.34
CA LEU A 321 51.98 7.13 -36.29
C LEU A 321 50.76 8.00 -36.61
N LEU A 322 50.65 8.46 -37.84
CA LEU A 322 49.51 9.20 -38.37
C LEU A 322 48.23 8.36 -38.29
N ALA A 323 48.28 7.10 -38.72
CA ALA A 323 47.15 6.19 -38.63
C ALA A 323 46.73 5.90 -37.19
N SER A 324 47.68 5.86 -36.25
CA SER A 324 47.41 5.70 -34.80
C SER A 324 46.75 6.94 -34.20
N LEU A 325 47.19 8.13 -34.64
CA LEU A 325 46.60 9.42 -34.22
C LEU A 325 45.16 9.55 -34.78
N ASP A 326 44.94 9.20 -35.99
CA ASP A 326 43.61 9.21 -36.64
C ASP A 326 42.63 8.28 -35.92
N SER A 327 43.10 7.09 -35.53
CA SER A 327 42.33 6.14 -34.72
C SER A 327 42.02 6.71 -33.33
N LEU A 328 42.97 7.43 -32.72
CA LEU A 328 42.76 8.07 -31.41
C LEU A 328 41.76 9.22 -31.52
N CYS A 329 41.79 10.02 -32.54
CA CYS A 329 40.80 11.05 -32.83
C CYS A 329 39.40 10.48 -32.96
N ALA A 330 39.23 9.39 -33.72
CA ALA A 330 37.95 8.72 -33.86
C ALA A 330 37.40 8.16 -32.53
N GLN A 331 38.26 7.60 -31.67
CA GLN A 331 37.88 7.12 -30.35
C GLN A 331 37.50 8.27 -29.39
N LEU A 332 38.18 9.42 -29.50
CA LEU A 332 37.83 10.61 -28.70
C LEU A 332 36.50 11.20 -29.16
N ASP A 333 36.22 11.25 -30.45
CA ASP A 333 34.94 11.69 -30.99
C ASP A 333 33.79 10.80 -30.50
N GLU A 334 33.97 9.48 -30.56
CA GLU A 334 32.97 8.52 -30.06
C GLU A 334 32.75 8.69 -28.55
N SER A 335 33.83 8.88 -27.78
CA SER A 335 33.74 9.13 -26.33
C SER A 335 33.04 10.45 -26.02
N SER A 336 33.32 11.52 -26.76
CA SER A 336 32.65 12.82 -26.64
C SER A 336 31.16 12.71 -26.92
N ALA A 337 30.76 12.00 -27.97
CA ALA A 337 29.35 11.75 -28.29
C ALA A 337 28.62 10.96 -27.16
N ASN A 338 29.27 9.92 -26.62
CA ASN A 338 28.73 9.12 -25.54
C ASN A 338 28.55 9.95 -24.23
N ILE A 339 29.51 10.83 -23.93
CA ILE A 339 29.44 11.75 -22.80
C ILE A 339 28.31 12.76 -23.00
N ALA A 340 28.18 13.34 -24.17
CA ALA A 340 27.10 14.27 -24.51
C ALA A 340 25.71 13.62 -24.38
N GLN A 341 25.57 12.37 -24.84
CA GLN A 341 24.34 11.59 -24.72
C GLN A 341 24.01 11.29 -23.25
N SER A 342 25.01 10.95 -22.44
CA SER A 342 24.84 10.70 -21.01
C SER A 342 24.42 11.97 -20.27
N ALA A 343 25.01 13.12 -20.60
CA ALA A 343 24.61 14.42 -20.05
C ALA A 343 23.19 14.80 -20.43
N ALA A 344 22.78 14.56 -21.69
CA ALA A 344 21.42 14.79 -22.14
C ALA A 344 20.40 13.88 -21.43
N SER A 345 20.72 12.61 -21.20
CA SER A 345 19.89 11.66 -20.46
C SER A 345 19.73 12.08 -19.00
N LEU A 346 20.79 12.59 -18.37
CA LEU A 346 20.76 13.10 -17.00
C LEU A 346 19.92 14.38 -16.87
N ALA A 347 20.04 15.28 -17.87
CA ALA A 347 19.21 16.48 -17.93
C ALA A 347 17.71 16.14 -18.13
N ALA A 348 17.40 15.11 -18.92
CA ALA A 348 16.02 14.62 -19.11
C ALA A 348 15.47 13.98 -17.83
N ALA A 349 16.28 13.23 -17.07
CA ALA A 349 15.91 12.66 -15.78
C ALA A 349 15.57 13.73 -14.74
N LYS A 350 16.26 14.88 -14.77
CA LYS A 350 15.95 16.04 -13.91
C LYS A 350 14.53 16.57 -14.16
N VAL A 351 14.09 16.69 -15.41
CA VAL A 351 12.75 17.18 -15.78
C VAL A 351 11.63 16.24 -15.29
N GLY A 352 11.96 14.97 -15.01
CA GLY A 352 11.00 13.99 -14.47
C GLY A 352 10.92 13.95 -12.95
N ILE A 353 11.75 14.73 -12.24
CA ILE A 353 11.82 14.79 -10.77
C ILE A 353 11.14 16.08 -10.23
N ASP A 354 11.04 17.12 -11.05
CA ASP A 354 10.30 18.36 -10.79
C ASP A 354 8.79 18.16 -11.11
#